data_7068f48833e8a69217566bb58975b5dc
#
_entry.id   7068f48833e8a69217566bb58975b5dc
#
_cell.length_a   1.000
_cell.length_b   1.000
_cell.length_c   1.000
_cell.angle_alpha   90.00
_cell.angle_beta   90.00
_cell.angle_gamma   90.00
#
_symmetry.space_group_name_H-M   'P 1'
#
loop_
_entity.id
_entity.type
_entity.pdbx_description
1 polymer ?
#
loop_
_entity_poly.entity_id
_entity_poly.type
_entity_poly.pdbx_seq_one_letter_code
_entity_poly.pdbx_strand_id
1 'polypeptide(L)'
;MKQLVYEHEFINALVSDEYASFTRNGARELFQHLELLEEDLGEVFDFDRVAIRCEWSEYDSLEKCLEEYDNINSFDELCDHTTVLNIHNYMGKDTGRIIIADF
;
A
#
# COMPACT_ATOMS: atom_id res chain seq x y z
N MET A 1 8.46 -4.87 -12.02
CA MET A 1 9.59 -4.67 -11.09
C MET A 1 10.83 -5.37 -11.60
N LYS A 2 11.99 -4.84 -11.31
CA LYS A 2 13.24 -5.51 -11.63
C LYS A 2 13.28 -6.88 -10.96
N GLN A 3 14.08 -7.80 -11.52
CA GLN A 3 14.22 -9.19 -11.08
C GLN A 3 12.98 -10.05 -11.38
N LEU A 4 12.10 -9.59 -12.26
CA LEU A 4 10.91 -10.33 -12.69
C LEU A 4 10.06 -10.81 -11.51
N VAL A 5 9.77 -9.93 -10.56
CA VAL A 5 8.94 -10.25 -9.41
C VAL A 5 7.48 -10.34 -9.84
N TYR A 6 6.89 -11.50 -9.66
CA TYR A 6 5.47 -11.71 -9.93
C TYR A 6 4.61 -11.28 -8.75
N GLU A 7 3.33 -11.01 -9.03
CA GLU A 7 2.39 -10.54 -8.01
C GLU A 7 2.37 -11.44 -6.79
N HIS A 8 2.29 -12.75 -6.97
CA HIS A 8 2.24 -13.68 -5.83
C HIS A 8 3.52 -13.68 -4.99
N GLU A 9 4.67 -13.48 -5.62
CA GLU A 9 5.95 -13.39 -4.90
C GLU A 9 6.01 -12.12 -4.06
N PHE A 10 5.56 -11.00 -4.63
CA PHE A 10 5.48 -9.72 -3.93
C PHE A 10 4.56 -9.82 -2.72
N ILE A 11 3.35 -10.36 -2.92
CA ILE A 11 2.36 -10.53 -1.86
C ILE A 11 2.92 -11.42 -0.74
N ASN A 12 3.50 -12.56 -1.08
CA ASN A 12 4.07 -13.48 -0.09
C ASN A 12 5.19 -12.82 0.70
N ALA A 13 6.05 -12.06 0.06
CA ALA A 13 7.16 -11.37 0.72
C ALA A 13 6.65 -10.35 1.74
N LEU A 14 5.64 -9.55 1.39
CA LEU A 14 5.10 -8.54 2.30
C LEU A 14 4.28 -9.15 3.43
N VAL A 15 3.47 -10.16 3.15
CA VAL A 15 2.65 -10.81 4.17
C VAL A 15 3.51 -11.58 5.17
N SER A 16 4.63 -12.13 4.72
CA SER A 16 5.55 -12.88 5.57
C SER A 16 6.48 -12.00 6.40
N ASP A 17 6.52 -10.69 6.13
CA ASP A 17 7.40 -9.78 6.85
C ASP A 17 6.83 -9.51 8.25
N GLU A 18 7.53 -9.99 9.29
CA GLU A 18 7.08 -9.84 10.67
C GLU A 18 7.13 -8.41 11.18
N TYR A 19 7.85 -7.53 10.50
CA TYR A 19 7.97 -6.12 10.86
C TYR A 19 6.96 -5.23 10.12
N ALA A 20 6.09 -5.84 9.32
CA ALA A 20 5.06 -5.14 8.57
C ALA A 20 3.70 -5.76 8.87
N SER A 21 2.64 -4.99 8.64
CA SER A 21 1.27 -5.43 8.94
C SER A 21 0.42 -5.52 7.68
N PHE A 22 1.03 -5.88 6.55
CA PHE A 22 0.31 -5.98 5.29
C PHE A 22 -0.55 -7.23 5.22
N THR A 23 -1.80 -7.06 4.80
CA THR A 23 -2.68 -8.18 4.46
C THR A 23 -2.45 -8.57 3.00
N ARG A 24 -2.94 -9.75 2.61
CA ARG A 24 -2.84 -10.19 1.22
C ARG A 24 -3.56 -9.23 0.26
N ASN A 25 -4.75 -8.77 0.64
CA ASN A 25 -5.49 -7.82 -0.17
C ASN A 25 -4.75 -6.48 -0.29
N GLY A 26 -4.16 -6.01 0.82
CA GLY A 26 -3.38 -4.78 0.84
C GLY A 26 -2.12 -4.89 -0.01
N ALA A 27 -1.39 -5.99 0.11
CA ALA A 27 -0.18 -6.21 -0.68
C ALA A 27 -0.51 -6.26 -2.18
N ARG A 28 -1.64 -6.87 -2.56
CA ARG A 28 -2.07 -6.92 -3.95
C ARG A 28 -2.39 -5.53 -4.49
N GLU A 29 -3.12 -4.72 -3.72
CA GLU A 29 -3.43 -3.35 -4.13
C GLU A 29 -2.16 -2.53 -4.31
N LEU A 30 -1.21 -2.68 -3.40
CA LEU A 30 0.06 -1.98 -3.48
C LEU A 30 0.86 -2.42 -4.72
N PHE A 31 0.92 -3.70 -5.00
CA PHE A 31 1.59 -4.22 -6.18
C PHE A 31 1.01 -3.61 -7.46
N GLN A 32 -0.32 -3.62 -7.58
CA GLN A 32 -1.00 -3.08 -8.74
C GLN A 32 -0.74 -1.58 -8.90
N HIS A 33 -0.74 -0.84 -7.81
CA HIS A 33 -0.43 0.58 -7.81
C HIS A 33 1.00 0.85 -8.29
N LEU A 34 1.97 0.09 -7.78
CA LEU A 34 3.37 0.25 -8.18
C LEU A 34 3.60 -0.11 -9.65
N GLU A 35 2.89 -1.13 -10.15
CA GLU A 35 2.96 -1.48 -11.58
C GLU A 35 2.43 -0.35 -12.46
N LEU A 36 1.35 0.30 -12.05
CA LEU A 36 0.79 1.45 -12.77
C LEU A 36 1.77 2.63 -12.74
N LEU A 37 2.43 2.87 -11.61
CA LEU A 37 3.45 3.93 -11.52
C LEU A 37 4.64 3.66 -12.42
N GLU A 38 5.10 2.43 -12.50
CA GLU A 38 6.19 2.06 -13.41
C GLU A 38 5.80 2.36 -14.86
N GLU A 39 4.58 2.03 -15.23
CA GLU A 39 4.06 2.28 -16.57
C GLU A 39 3.96 3.77 -16.87
N ASP A 40 3.42 4.54 -15.94
CA ASP A 40 3.25 6.00 -16.09
C ASP A 40 4.59 6.74 -16.17
N LEU A 41 5.58 6.31 -15.39
CA LEU A 41 6.89 6.95 -15.35
C LEU A 41 7.86 6.43 -16.39
N GLY A 42 7.55 5.28 -17.02
CA GLY A 42 8.45 4.63 -17.95
C GLY A 42 9.71 4.08 -17.27
N GLU A 43 9.63 3.81 -15.98
CA GLU A 43 10.76 3.28 -15.19
C GLU A 43 10.38 1.95 -14.56
N VAL A 44 11.39 1.12 -14.26
CA VAL A 44 11.20 -0.14 -13.55
C VAL A 44 11.78 -0.01 -12.15
N PHE A 45 10.96 -0.25 -11.14
CA PHE A 45 11.39 -0.13 -9.73
C PHE A 45 12.10 -1.38 -9.25
N ASP A 46 13.03 -1.20 -8.33
CA ASP A 46 13.65 -2.31 -7.62
C ASP A 46 12.64 -2.85 -6.58
N PHE A 47 12.56 -4.17 -6.47
CA PHE A 47 11.82 -4.76 -5.38
C PHE A 47 12.69 -4.75 -4.12
N ASP A 48 12.26 -3.96 -3.12
CA ASP A 48 12.94 -3.88 -1.84
C ASP A 48 11.88 -3.90 -0.74
N ARG A 49 11.72 -5.07 -0.10
CA ARG A 49 10.72 -5.28 0.95
C ARG A 49 10.89 -4.29 2.11
N VAL A 50 12.12 -4.01 2.50
CA VAL A 50 12.40 -3.10 3.61
C VAL A 50 12.02 -1.67 3.26
N ALA A 51 12.35 -1.22 2.05
CA ALA A 51 11.97 0.11 1.59
C ALA A 51 10.46 0.26 1.52
N ILE A 52 9.76 -0.74 0.99
CA ILE A 52 8.30 -0.72 0.90
C ILE A 52 7.67 -0.62 2.28
N ARG A 53 8.12 -1.44 3.22
CA ARG A 53 7.63 -1.41 4.60
C ARG A 53 7.88 -0.05 5.27
N CYS A 54 8.95 0.64 4.93
CA CYS A 54 9.28 1.96 5.48
C CYS A 54 8.50 3.09 4.81
N GLU A 55 8.09 2.91 3.56
CA GLU A 55 7.43 3.95 2.77
C GLU A 55 5.90 3.87 2.77
N TRP A 56 5.36 2.69 3.06
CA TRP A 56 3.92 2.43 3.00
C TRP A 56 3.43 1.79 4.30
N SER A 57 2.24 2.18 4.73
CA SER A 57 1.62 1.63 5.94
C SER A 57 0.17 1.26 5.66
N GLU A 58 -0.25 0.09 6.15
CA GLU A 58 -1.62 -0.37 6.06
C GLU A 58 -2.34 -0.17 7.40
N TYR A 59 -3.58 0.32 7.35
CA TYR A 59 -4.42 0.53 8.53
C TYR A 59 -5.73 -0.24 8.41
N ASP A 60 -6.28 -0.67 9.54
CA ASP A 60 -7.55 -1.39 9.59
C ASP A 60 -8.71 -0.56 9.06
N SER A 61 -8.63 0.76 9.23
CA SER A 61 -9.67 1.69 8.79
C SER A 61 -9.09 3.09 8.66
N LEU A 62 -9.83 3.97 8.00
CA LEU A 62 -9.48 5.39 7.93
C LEU A 62 -9.36 5.99 9.33
N GLU A 63 -10.27 5.64 10.23
CA GLU A 63 -10.29 6.15 11.60
C GLU A 63 -9.00 5.81 12.33
N LYS A 64 -8.50 4.59 12.18
CA LYS A 64 -7.24 4.17 12.79
C LYS A 64 -6.05 4.96 12.24
N CYS A 65 -6.06 5.24 10.94
CA CYS A 65 -5.04 6.06 10.32
C CYS A 65 -5.06 7.48 10.87
N LEU A 66 -6.24 8.09 10.97
CA LEU A 66 -6.38 9.48 11.44
C LEU A 66 -5.99 9.64 12.91
N GLU A 67 -6.05 8.59 13.71
CA GLU A 67 -5.59 8.63 15.10
C GLU A 67 -4.10 8.93 15.20
N GLU A 68 -3.33 8.62 14.17
CA GLU A 68 -1.88 8.84 14.14
C GLU A 68 -1.46 10.20 13.56
N TYR A 69 -2.41 10.92 12.95
CA TYR A 69 -2.14 12.19 12.30
C TYR A 69 -3.08 13.26 12.85
N ASP A 70 -2.63 13.97 13.90
CA ASP A 70 -3.45 14.94 14.63
C ASP A 70 -3.97 16.08 13.76
N ASN A 71 -3.26 16.40 12.68
CA ASN A 71 -3.60 17.55 11.83
C ASN A 71 -4.60 17.20 10.73
N ILE A 72 -4.95 15.92 10.58
CA ILE A 72 -5.77 15.45 9.48
C ILE A 72 -7.06 14.87 10.05
N ASN A 73 -8.19 15.40 9.61
CA ASN A 73 -9.50 15.08 10.18
C ASN A 73 -10.45 14.38 9.21
N SER A 74 -10.07 14.22 7.94
CA SER A 74 -10.95 13.62 6.94
C SER A 74 -10.14 12.87 5.88
N PHE A 75 -10.85 12.00 5.14
CA PHE A 75 -10.26 11.28 4.01
C PHE A 75 -9.74 12.25 2.93
N ASP A 76 -10.50 13.30 2.64
CA ASP A 76 -10.11 14.29 1.63
C ASP A 76 -8.81 15.01 2.01
N GLU A 77 -8.68 15.39 3.28
CA GLU A 77 -7.45 15.99 3.78
C GLU A 77 -6.27 15.02 3.66
N LEU A 78 -6.50 13.76 3.99
CA LEU A 78 -5.46 12.75 3.90
C LEU A 78 -4.98 12.57 2.45
N CYS A 79 -5.90 12.54 1.49
CA CYS A 79 -5.58 12.45 0.08
C CYS A 79 -4.79 13.65 -0.44
N ASP A 80 -4.99 14.82 0.16
CA ASP A 80 -4.24 16.03 -0.20
C ASP A 80 -2.78 15.96 0.26
N HIS A 81 -2.50 15.19 1.30
CA HIS A 81 -1.15 15.08 1.87
C HIS A 81 -0.36 13.88 1.36
N THR A 82 -1.02 12.79 0.96
CA THR A 82 -0.34 11.57 0.55
C THR A 82 -1.19 10.74 -0.40
N THR A 83 -0.57 9.72 -0.97
CA THR A 83 -1.28 8.73 -1.77
C THR A 83 -2.01 7.76 -0.84
N VAL A 84 -3.32 7.56 -1.09
CA VAL A 84 -4.16 6.64 -0.31
C VAL A 84 -4.73 5.58 -1.23
N LEU A 85 -4.56 4.32 -0.86
CA LEU A 85 -5.11 3.18 -1.61
C LEU A 85 -6.20 2.54 -0.79
N ASN A 86 -7.39 2.43 -1.36
CA ASN A 86 -8.47 1.66 -0.76
C ASN A 86 -8.25 0.18 -1.07
N ILE A 87 -8.34 -0.66 -0.05
CA ILE A 87 -8.07 -2.08 -0.20
C ILE A 87 -9.37 -2.82 -0.51
N HIS A 88 -9.37 -3.56 -1.63
CA HIS A 88 -10.49 -4.37 -2.07
C HIS A 88 -10.18 -5.85 -1.86
N ASN A 89 -11.23 -6.66 -1.60
CA ASN A 89 -11.06 -8.10 -1.54
C ASN A 89 -10.99 -8.69 -2.96
N TYR A 90 -10.80 -9.99 -3.07
CA TYR A 90 -10.67 -10.66 -4.37
C TYR A 90 -11.95 -10.58 -5.21
N MET A 91 -13.07 -10.21 -4.62
CA MET A 91 -14.34 -9.99 -5.33
C MET A 91 -14.55 -8.53 -5.75
N GLY A 92 -13.57 -7.67 -5.48
CA GLY A 92 -13.62 -6.26 -5.84
C GLY A 92 -14.40 -5.38 -4.87
N LYS A 93 -14.76 -5.88 -3.70
CA LYS A 93 -15.46 -5.09 -2.69
C LYS A 93 -14.48 -4.39 -1.76
N ASP A 94 -14.79 -3.15 -1.40
CA ASP A 94 -13.99 -2.37 -0.46
C ASP A 94 -14.06 -3.03 0.92
N THR A 95 -12.88 -3.27 1.51
CA THR A 95 -12.77 -3.91 2.82
C THR A 95 -12.83 -2.92 3.96
N GLY A 96 -12.79 -1.62 3.68
CA GLY A 96 -12.66 -0.58 4.69
C GLY A 96 -11.23 -0.33 5.16
N ARG A 97 -10.28 -1.16 4.74
CA ARG A 97 -8.86 -0.98 5.05
C ARG A 97 -8.22 -0.06 4.02
N ILE A 98 -7.16 0.62 4.43
CA ILE A 98 -6.41 1.51 3.54
C ILE A 98 -4.91 1.31 3.70
N ILE A 99 -4.17 1.68 2.64
CA ILE A 99 -2.72 1.81 2.67
C ILE A 99 -2.39 3.25 2.29
N ILE A 100 -1.45 3.86 2.99
CA ILE A 100 -0.95 5.20 2.65
C ILE A 100 0.55 5.19 2.45
N ALA A 101 1.04 6.13 1.63
CA ALA A 101 2.46 6.43 1.59
C ALA A 101 2.77 7.28 2.82
N ASP A 102 3.81 6.91 3.58
CA ASP A 102 4.19 7.66 4.79
C ASP A 102 4.67 9.07 4.43
N PHE A 103 4.30 10.04 5.24
CA PHE A 103 4.63 11.44 4.96
C PHE A 103 4.98 12.23 6.23
#